data_24099e8fba9a3d76c89e77c824f54f3f
#
_entry.id   24099e8fba9a3d76c89e77c824f54f3f
#
_cell.length_a   1.000
_cell.length_b   1.000
_cell.length_c   1.000
_cell.angle_alpha   90.00
_cell.angle_beta   90.00
_cell.angle_gamma   90.00
#
_symmetry.space_group_name_H-M   'P 1'
#
loop_
_entity.id
_entity.type
_entity.pdbx_description
1 polymer ?
#
loop_
_entity_poly.entity_id
_entity_poly.type
_entity_poly.pdbx_seq_one_letter_code
_entity_poly.pdbx_strand_id
1 'polypeptide(L)'
;MAYYYADYIVIQSAKYRKFFDSDLPDSKFLALGSPKFDRIIRMCASPGTPPEDWKKKMDGRKVCFYNTSINGMLGDTPRFLKKMAYIFRCFQGREDVCLMWRPHPLLESTFDSLRPEYRHLYDKLKKLFLEQDLGIYDETPDITETISYCDAYIGDSATSVTSLFGMAGKPLFIVNNSLDKAPGAEDWRGEIIRGFRTDGKDQWIITQGNKLYHAPGNDYHYRYYCDLSAYASGGYYSSTWEIGGKVYVCPANAQEILVVAGGRIERRVSLERCVEQGGAFAGAWGIGQYLFLIPLRYPAIVRYDTEKDRVDYIRGYNDVFIQIVEEKRRVGGSCVWNGFLMLASPADNRILAIEASTGKAGLLTANVQNYEGCGGMIPETGGRDSEKDERRMRGKDAAVAQYIWLLPFSGTTIVRWNPETGESREYGDMPAGFQCRELPKRLETRERPFGQAMFREKEVIFSPYWGNMFICLDRETGELREWKPFFPVLEKEKNEYFIFSCPGYFLPGAAGSWPERWFSGFDRKLYDINPDTGEYREVEIVFDEEELTAHADGFREGSDWMQYACEENAFQTLEDFLEGNLKGASFDRERQLRAYEKIAANNDGTCGEKLHRFVCEKIRER
;
A
#
# COMPACT_ATOMS: atom_id res chain seq x y z
N MET A 1 20.36 -30.17 9.38
CA MET A 1 20.86 -31.52 9.72
C MET A 1 21.42 -31.66 11.14
N ALA A 2 22.18 -30.69 11.69
CA ALA A 2 22.76 -30.83 13.04
C ALA A 2 21.74 -31.10 14.17
N TYR A 3 20.56 -30.54 14.12
CA TYR A 3 19.51 -30.70 15.12
C TYR A 3 18.88 -32.12 15.16
N TYR A 4 19.00 -32.91 14.12
CA TYR A 4 18.57 -34.35 14.16
C TYR A 4 19.44 -35.19 15.10
N TYR A 5 20.72 -34.88 15.18
CA TYR A 5 21.70 -35.61 15.96
C TYR A 5 21.92 -35.04 17.37
N ALA A 6 21.34 -33.86 17.65
CA ALA A 6 21.42 -33.30 18.99
C ALA A 6 20.52 -34.05 19.96
N ASP A 7 20.99 -34.29 21.18
CA ASP A 7 20.16 -34.85 22.25
C ASP A 7 19.07 -33.87 22.64
N TYR A 8 19.43 -32.56 22.76
CA TYR A 8 18.54 -31.47 23.11
C TYR A 8 18.79 -30.24 22.24
N ILE A 9 17.75 -29.47 22.03
CA ILE A 9 17.75 -28.22 21.25
C ILE A 9 17.18 -27.09 22.12
N VAL A 10 18.03 -26.13 22.44
CA VAL A 10 17.57 -24.93 23.16
C VAL A 10 16.94 -23.96 22.17
N ILE A 11 15.69 -23.57 22.43
CA ILE A 11 14.93 -22.63 21.62
C ILE A 11 14.52 -21.40 22.43
N GLN A 12 14.35 -20.27 21.75
CA GLN A 12 14.02 -18.99 22.38
C GLN A 12 12.71 -19.02 23.15
N SER A 13 11.69 -19.67 22.59
CA SER A 13 10.41 -19.93 23.24
C SER A 13 9.74 -21.14 22.60
N ALA A 14 8.67 -21.64 23.21
CA ALA A 14 7.89 -22.74 22.65
C ALA A 14 7.34 -22.45 21.23
N LYS A 15 7.10 -21.20 20.89
CA LYS A 15 6.65 -20.77 19.56
C LYS A 15 7.66 -21.10 18.45
N TYR A 16 8.94 -21.21 18.77
CA TYR A 16 9.99 -21.53 17.80
C TYR A 16 10.01 -23.00 17.40
N ARG A 17 9.29 -23.87 18.11
CA ARG A 17 9.15 -25.29 17.76
C ARG A 17 8.64 -25.48 16.32
N LYS A 18 7.75 -24.62 15.87
CA LYS A 18 7.15 -24.66 14.51
C LYS A 18 8.16 -24.54 13.36
N PHE A 19 9.38 -24.04 13.62
CA PHE A 19 10.43 -23.89 12.60
C PHE A 19 11.30 -25.12 12.43
N PHE A 20 11.06 -26.16 13.21
CA PHE A 20 11.76 -27.42 13.15
C PHE A 20 10.82 -28.51 12.61
N ASP A 21 11.43 -29.56 12.07
CA ASP A 21 10.70 -30.69 11.51
C ASP A 21 9.71 -31.28 12.51
N SER A 22 8.50 -31.58 12.05
CA SER A 22 7.43 -32.17 12.87
C SER A 22 7.78 -33.54 13.41
N ASP A 23 8.66 -34.30 12.72
CA ASP A 23 9.06 -35.67 13.09
C ASP A 23 9.99 -35.69 14.30
N LEU A 24 10.54 -34.54 14.71
CA LEU A 24 11.35 -34.46 15.92
C LEU A 24 10.48 -34.49 17.17
N PRO A 25 10.80 -35.33 18.17
CA PRO A 25 10.02 -35.37 19.40
C PRO A 25 10.12 -34.07 20.19
N ASP A 26 9.01 -33.61 20.75
CA ASP A 26 8.95 -32.34 21.53
C ASP A 26 9.86 -32.38 22.75
N SER A 27 10.13 -33.55 23.31
CA SER A 27 11.06 -33.73 24.44
C SER A 27 12.50 -33.31 24.16
N LYS A 28 12.88 -33.18 22.88
CA LYS A 28 14.19 -32.62 22.49
C LYS A 28 14.30 -31.11 22.70
N PHE A 29 13.17 -30.40 22.76
CA PHE A 29 13.17 -28.95 22.74
C PHE A 29 13.08 -28.35 24.14
N LEU A 30 14.06 -27.53 24.45
CA LEU A 30 14.13 -26.80 25.71
C LEU A 30 13.84 -25.32 25.45
N ALA A 31 12.63 -24.89 25.74
CA ALA A 31 12.20 -23.50 25.57
C ALA A 31 12.73 -22.62 26.71
N LEU A 32 14.04 -22.45 26.81
CA LEU A 32 14.73 -21.76 27.90
C LEU A 32 15.11 -20.32 27.57
N GLY A 33 14.98 -19.90 26.30
CA GLY A 33 15.44 -18.58 25.87
C GLY A 33 16.81 -18.62 25.20
N SER A 34 17.59 -17.55 25.34
CA SER A 34 18.94 -17.44 24.79
C SER A 34 19.90 -16.87 25.83
N PRO A 35 21.06 -17.49 26.06
CA PRO A 35 22.09 -16.95 26.97
C PRO A 35 22.60 -15.54 26.57
N LYS A 36 22.46 -15.18 25.29
CA LYS A 36 22.76 -13.82 24.82
C LYS A 36 21.85 -12.78 25.47
N PHE A 37 20.59 -13.13 25.73
CA PHE A 37 19.65 -12.24 26.42
C PHE A 37 19.99 -12.05 27.88
N ASP A 38 20.44 -13.10 28.56
CA ASP A 38 20.92 -12.99 29.96
C ASP A 38 22.06 -11.97 30.04
N ARG A 39 22.98 -12.04 29.08
CA ARG A 39 24.13 -11.15 29.03
C ARG A 39 23.70 -9.71 28.82
N ILE A 40 22.83 -9.44 27.84
CA ILE A 40 22.40 -8.06 27.54
C ILE A 40 21.61 -7.45 28.70
N ILE A 41 20.74 -8.23 29.34
CA ILE A 41 19.96 -7.77 30.50
C ILE A 41 20.92 -7.34 31.62
N ARG A 42 21.91 -8.18 31.92
CA ARG A 42 22.91 -7.86 32.97
C ARG A 42 23.78 -6.64 32.59
N MET A 43 24.28 -6.59 31.36
CA MET A 43 25.10 -5.47 30.90
C MET A 43 24.35 -4.14 30.91
N CYS A 44 23.08 -4.13 30.54
CA CYS A 44 22.25 -2.92 30.56
C CYS A 44 21.84 -2.51 32.01
N ALA A 45 21.73 -3.46 32.92
CA ALA A 45 21.47 -3.16 34.33
C ALA A 45 22.70 -2.55 35.06
N SER A 46 23.91 -2.88 34.61
CA SER A 46 25.16 -2.35 35.14
C SER A 46 26.16 -2.12 34.01
N PRO A 47 25.99 -1.03 33.22
CA PRO A 47 26.90 -0.70 32.13
C PRO A 47 28.31 -0.45 32.64
N GLY A 48 29.30 -0.91 31.88
CA GLY A 48 30.71 -0.57 32.09
C GLY A 48 31.01 0.92 31.82
N THR A 49 32.26 1.28 31.81
CA THR A 49 32.72 2.63 31.45
C THR A 49 33.08 2.64 29.99
N PRO A 50 32.42 3.49 29.16
CA PRO A 50 32.78 3.60 27.76
C PRO A 50 34.20 4.17 27.56
N PRO A 51 34.85 3.92 26.42
CA PRO A 51 36.14 4.54 26.09
C PRO A 51 36.10 6.07 26.23
N GLU A 52 37.20 6.67 26.63
CA GLU A 52 37.23 8.12 26.95
C GLU A 52 36.92 9.02 25.74
N ASP A 53 37.27 8.61 24.52
CA ASP A 53 36.92 9.29 23.29
C ASP A 53 35.42 9.20 22.99
N TRP A 54 34.79 8.05 23.26
CA TRP A 54 33.33 7.88 23.16
C TRP A 54 32.59 8.72 24.20
N LYS A 55 33.07 8.68 25.44
CA LYS A 55 32.48 9.40 26.55
C LYS A 55 32.35 10.89 26.29
N LYS A 56 33.37 11.50 25.66
CA LYS A 56 33.33 12.90 25.25
C LYS A 56 32.24 13.18 24.21
N LYS A 57 32.03 12.25 23.26
CA LYS A 57 31.00 12.38 22.23
C LYS A 57 29.59 12.09 22.73
N MET A 58 29.47 11.27 23.77
CA MET A 58 28.21 10.89 24.38
C MET A 58 27.72 11.90 25.43
N ASP A 59 28.60 12.78 25.92
CA ASP A 59 28.35 13.65 27.07
C ASP A 59 27.04 14.45 26.93
N GLY A 60 26.08 14.18 27.83
CA GLY A 60 24.76 14.81 27.86
C GLY A 60 23.80 14.46 26.70
N ARG A 61 24.22 13.59 25.76
CA ARG A 61 23.45 13.21 24.58
C ARG A 61 22.78 11.86 24.72
N LYS A 62 21.63 11.70 24.05
CA LYS A 62 21.05 10.38 23.83
C LYS A 62 21.79 9.65 22.71
N VAL A 63 22.15 8.40 22.93
CA VAL A 63 22.97 7.62 21.99
C VAL A 63 22.09 6.67 21.18
N CYS A 64 22.04 6.89 19.87
CA CYS A 64 21.35 6.03 18.92
C CYS A 64 22.32 5.09 18.23
N PHE A 65 22.12 3.80 18.42
CA PHE A 65 22.90 2.77 17.75
C PHE A 65 22.37 2.55 16.34
N TYR A 66 23.20 2.76 15.34
CA TYR A 66 22.86 2.50 13.94
C TYR A 66 23.59 1.27 13.43
N ASN A 67 22.80 0.23 13.07
CA ASN A 67 23.33 -1.02 12.53
C ASN A 67 23.09 -1.11 11.03
N THR A 68 24.16 -1.27 10.27
CA THR A 68 24.09 -1.53 8.83
C THR A 68 24.29 -3.00 8.53
N SER A 69 23.26 -3.67 7.98
CA SER A 69 23.24 -5.11 7.75
C SER A 69 23.67 -5.51 6.34
N ILE A 70 24.18 -6.74 6.19
CA ILE A 70 24.45 -7.34 4.88
C ILE A 70 23.15 -7.55 4.10
N ASN A 71 22.08 -8.00 4.78
CA ASN A 71 20.80 -8.26 4.12
C ASN A 71 20.20 -6.98 3.54
N GLY A 72 20.25 -5.87 4.27
CA GLY A 72 19.82 -4.57 3.76
C GLY A 72 20.62 -4.12 2.55
N MET A 73 21.96 -4.31 2.59
CA MET A 73 22.84 -3.97 1.48
C MET A 73 22.57 -4.84 0.24
N LEU A 74 22.45 -6.15 0.39
CA LEU A 74 22.21 -7.07 -0.72
C LEU A 74 20.80 -6.95 -1.32
N GLY A 75 19.81 -6.59 -0.51
CA GLY A 75 18.41 -6.47 -0.95
C GLY A 75 18.19 -5.32 -1.94
N ASP A 76 18.74 -4.15 -1.64
CA ASP A 76 18.69 -2.96 -2.51
C ASP A 76 19.87 -2.04 -2.16
N THR A 77 20.98 -2.23 -2.85
CA THR A 77 22.23 -1.51 -2.56
C THR A 77 22.11 0.01 -2.75
N PRO A 78 21.53 0.53 -3.85
CA PRO A 78 21.34 1.97 -4.01
C PRO A 78 20.51 2.59 -2.87
N ARG A 79 19.41 1.96 -2.50
CA ARG A 79 18.52 2.43 -1.44
C ARG A 79 19.19 2.35 -0.06
N PHE A 80 19.94 1.29 0.17
CA PHE A 80 20.76 1.14 1.38
C PHE A 80 21.75 2.30 1.55
N LEU A 81 22.47 2.70 0.49
CA LEU A 81 23.41 3.81 0.52
C LEU A 81 22.71 5.17 0.71
N LYS A 82 21.54 5.37 0.07
CA LYS A 82 20.71 6.55 0.30
C LYS A 82 20.24 6.63 1.76
N LYS A 83 19.82 5.49 2.34
CA LYS A 83 19.45 5.40 3.75
C LYS A 83 20.59 5.80 4.67
N MET A 84 21.81 5.28 4.42
CA MET A 84 22.99 5.68 5.20
C MET A 84 23.22 7.18 5.14
N ALA A 85 23.23 7.76 3.95
CA ALA A 85 23.44 9.20 3.74
C ALA A 85 22.36 10.04 4.45
N TYR A 86 21.11 9.60 4.39
CA TYR A 86 20.00 10.26 5.07
C TYR A 86 20.17 10.22 6.59
N ILE A 87 20.42 9.03 7.17
CA ILE A 87 20.58 8.90 8.62
C ILE A 87 21.76 9.76 9.10
N PHE A 88 22.88 9.78 8.38
CA PHE A 88 24.02 10.63 8.75
C PHE A 88 23.64 12.11 8.78
N ARG A 89 22.84 12.60 7.81
CA ARG A 89 22.35 13.98 7.79
C ARG A 89 21.44 14.32 8.96
N CYS A 90 20.55 13.39 9.37
CA CYS A 90 19.64 13.62 10.50
C CYS A 90 20.38 13.85 11.82
N PHE A 91 21.62 13.38 11.94
CA PHE A 91 22.46 13.56 13.13
C PHE A 91 23.48 14.69 12.98
N GLN A 92 23.67 15.21 11.78
CA GLN A 92 24.65 16.26 11.53
C GLN A 92 24.26 17.56 12.25
N GLY A 93 25.21 18.10 13.06
CA GLY A 93 24.99 19.36 13.78
C GLY A 93 24.04 19.27 14.98
N ARG A 94 23.60 18.08 15.39
CA ARG A 94 22.77 17.90 16.57
C ARG A 94 23.62 17.77 17.82
N GLU A 95 23.20 18.49 18.88
CA GLU A 95 23.87 18.51 20.18
C GLU A 95 23.14 17.65 21.23
N ASP A 96 21.95 17.17 20.92
CA ASP A 96 21.06 16.44 21.84
C ASP A 96 21.12 14.92 21.65
N VAL A 97 21.56 14.46 20.48
CA VAL A 97 21.71 13.04 20.14
C VAL A 97 23.09 12.74 19.57
N CYS A 98 23.58 11.53 19.79
CA CYS A 98 24.84 11.03 19.25
C CYS A 98 24.58 9.76 18.44
N LEU A 99 25.05 9.69 17.22
CA LEU A 99 24.98 8.50 16.38
C LEU A 99 26.16 7.58 16.67
N MET A 100 25.90 6.34 17.05
CA MET A 100 26.89 5.27 17.13
C MET A 100 26.70 4.31 15.98
N TRP A 101 27.50 4.46 14.93
CA TRP A 101 27.40 3.63 13.75
C TRP A 101 28.29 2.39 13.87
N ARG A 102 27.67 1.22 13.76
CA ARG A 102 28.35 -0.08 13.74
C ARG A 102 27.99 -0.84 12.47
N PRO A 103 28.86 -0.89 11.47
CA PRO A 103 28.67 -1.74 10.31
C PRO A 103 28.84 -3.22 10.67
N HIS A 104 28.17 -4.09 9.89
CA HIS A 104 28.42 -5.53 10.01
C HIS A 104 29.88 -5.83 9.66
N PRO A 105 30.61 -6.66 10.43
CA PRO A 105 32.05 -6.91 10.22
C PRO A 105 32.42 -7.37 8.81
N LEU A 106 31.51 -8.06 8.13
CA LEU A 106 31.72 -8.53 6.76
C LEU A 106 31.13 -7.59 5.69
N LEU A 107 30.66 -6.40 6.05
CA LEU A 107 29.96 -5.53 5.09
C LEU A 107 30.90 -5.11 3.95
N GLU A 108 32.11 -4.69 4.26
CA GLU A 108 33.10 -4.25 3.27
C GLU A 108 33.53 -5.37 2.32
N SER A 109 33.87 -6.54 2.88
CA SER A 109 34.23 -7.70 2.07
C SER A 109 33.06 -8.22 1.21
N THR A 110 31.82 -8.01 1.67
CA THR A 110 30.64 -8.33 0.87
C THR A 110 30.44 -7.33 -0.26
N PHE A 111 30.71 -6.05 -0.05
CA PHE A 111 30.77 -5.08 -1.15
C PHE A 111 31.80 -5.51 -2.20
N ASP A 112 33.03 -5.81 -1.76
CA ASP A 112 34.12 -6.19 -2.68
C ASP A 112 33.78 -7.42 -3.52
N SER A 113 33.08 -8.39 -2.94
CA SER A 113 32.78 -9.66 -3.60
C SER A 113 31.47 -9.68 -4.38
N LEU A 114 30.42 -8.98 -3.93
CA LEU A 114 29.08 -9.10 -4.48
C LEU A 114 28.52 -7.81 -5.08
N ARG A 115 29.06 -6.65 -4.71
CA ARG A 115 28.58 -5.33 -5.17
C ARG A 115 29.75 -4.34 -5.38
N PRO A 116 30.80 -4.73 -6.09
CA PRO A 116 32.01 -3.90 -6.24
C PRO A 116 31.73 -2.55 -6.90
N GLU A 117 30.71 -2.46 -7.76
CA GLU A 117 30.29 -1.23 -8.42
C GLU A 117 29.84 -0.12 -7.45
N TYR A 118 29.36 -0.50 -6.25
CA TYR A 118 28.91 0.45 -5.22
C TYR A 118 29.96 0.70 -4.12
N ARG A 119 31.07 -0.03 -4.10
CA ARG A 119 32.10 0.07 -3.05
C ARG A 119 32.59 1.51 -2.87
N HIS A 120 32.87 2.19 -3.95
CA HIS A 120 33.36 3.58 -3.93
C HIS A 120 32.36 4.57 -3.29
N LEU A 121 31.05 4.33 -3.41
CA LEU A 121 30.00 5.15 -2.77
C LEU A 121 29.95 4.88 -1.26
N TYR A 122 30.07 3.63 -0.85
CA TYR A 122 30.18 3.27 0.55
C TYR A 122 31.39 3.89 1.21
N ASP A 123 32.56 3.79 0.58
CA ASP A 123 33.82 4.38 1.07
C ASP A 123 33.71 5.91 1.22
N LYS A 124 33.01 6.56 0.28
CA LYS A 124 32.73 8.00 0.35
C LYS A 124 31.89 8.35 1.57
N LEU A 125 30.84 7.56 1.87
CA LEU A 125 29.99 7.76 3.04
C LEU A 125 30.74 7.47 4.35
N LYS A 126 31.55 6.41 4.40
CA LYS A 126 32.39 6.09 5.56
C LYS A 126 33.39 7.23 5.82
N LYS A 127 34.05 7.70 4.77
CA LYS A 127 34.96 8.83 4.86
C LYS A 127 34.28 10.10 5.36
N LEU A 128 33.11 10.43 4.84
CA LEU A 128 32.29 11.57 5.28
C LEU A 128 31.99 11.46 6.79
N PHE A 129 31.54 10.29 7.25
CA PHE A 129 31.21 10.06 8.66
C PHE A 129 32.40 10.31 9.58
N LEU A 130 33.58 9.80 9.19
CA LEU A 130 34.81 9.92 9.98
C LEU A 130 35.42 11.32 9.95
N GLU A 131 35.50 11.95 8.78
CA GLU A 131 36.14 13.27 8.61
C GLU A 131 35.30 14.43 9.17
N GLN A 132 33.96 14.31 9.12
CA GLN A 132 33.06 15.31 9.66
C GLN A 132 32.69 15.05 11.14
N ASP A 133 33.27 14.03 11.74
CA ASP A 133 33.03 13.66 13.13
C ASP A 133 31.54 13.53 13.50
N LEU A 134 30.77 12.85 12.61
CA LEU A 134 29.31 12.79 12.72
C LEU A 134 28.81 11.95 13.89
N GLY A 135 29.69 11.20 14.55
CA GLY A 135 29.35 10.36 15.67
C GLY A 135 30.47 9.41 16.07
N ILE A 136 30.09 8.28 16.64
CA ILE A 136 31.02 7.22 17.06
C ILE A 136 31.00 6.12 16.01
N TYR A 137 32.18 5.76 15.49
CA TYR A 137 32.36 4.59 14.65
C TYR A 137 32.81 3.40 15.50
N ASP A 138 31.95 2.37 15.61
CA ASP A 138 32.19 1.23 16.49
C ASP A 138 32.71 0.00 15.73
N GLU A 139 33.94 -0.38 16.00
CA GLU A 139 34.59 -1.61 15.53
C GLU A 139 35.00 -2.54 16.69
N THR A 140 34.46 -2.31 17.89
CA THR A 140 34.79 -3.13 19.05
C THR A 140 34.31 -4.57 18.88
N PRO A 141 34.98 -5.55 19.49
CA PRO A 141 34.57 -6.95 19.34
C PRO A 141 33.27 -7.29 20.09
N ASP A 142 32.91 -6.55 21.14
CA ASP A 142 31.78 -6.84 22.00
C ASP A 142 30.58 -5.92 21.77
N ILE A 143 29.66 -6.37 20.95
CA ILE A 143 28.43 -5.66 20.67
C ILE A 143 27.53 -5.48 21.90
N THR A 144 27.57 -6.41 22.86
CA THR A 144 26.72 -6.36 24.05
C THR A 144 27.12 -5.20 24.95
N GLU A 145 28.43 -4.96 25.04
CA GLU A 145 28.97 -3.82 25.77
C GLU A 145 28.55 -2.51 25.11
N THR A 146 28.72 -2.40 23.78
CA THR A 146 28.28 -1.24 23.01
C THR A 146 26.79 -0.95 23.21
N ILE A 147 25.94 -1.97 23.11
CA ILE A 147 24.48 -1.80 23.31
C ILE A 147 24.18 -1.25 24.70
N SER A 148 24.95 -1.62 25.74
CA SER A 148 24.71 -1.14 27.10
C SER A 148 24.83 0.38 27.21
N TYR A 149 25.67 1.01 26.38
CA TYR A 149 25.89 2.46 26.34
C TYR A 149 24.84 3.23 25.52
N CYS A 150 24.04 2.54 24.69
CA CYS A 150 23.11 3.18 23.76
C CYS A 150 21.70 3.30 24.38
N ASP A 151 20.96 4.35 23.99
CA ASP A 151 19.58 4.58 24.43
C ASP A 151 18.55 3.97 23.46
N ALA A 152 18.85 3.88 22.17
CA ALA A 152 17.93 3.40 21.15
C ALA A 152 18.64 2.69 20.00
N TYR A 153 17.86 1.97 19.20
CA TYR A 153 18.29 1.28 17.97
C TYR A 153 17.68 1.90 16.73
N ILE A 154 18.50 2.06 15.70
CA ILE A 154 18.08 2.39 14.33
C ILE A 154 18.68 1.34 13.39
N GLY A 155 17.89 0.75 12.50
CA GLY A 155 18.42 -0.20 11.53
C GLY A 155 17.42 -1.22 11.00
N ASP A 156 17.96 -2.30 10.44
CA ASP A 156 17.17 -3.32 9.78
C ASP A 156 16.55 -4.32 10.78
N SER A 157 15.39 -4.86 10.41
CA SER A 157 14.65 -5.82 11.23
C SER A 157 15.29 -7.21 11.31
N ALA A 158 16.02 -7.62 10.27
CA ALA A 158 16.53 -8.98 10.11
C ALA A 158 17.89 -9.21 10.78
N THR A 159 18.13 -8.58 11.94
CA THR A 159 19.40 -8.73 12.66
C THR A 159 19.20 -9.29 14.07
N SER A 160 20.19 -10.04 14.55
CA SER A 160 20.19 -10.48 15.96
C SER A 160 20.32 -9.30 16.95
N VAL A 161 20.82 -8.17 16.46
CA VAL A 161 21.02 -6.94 17.25
C VAL A 161 19.69 -6.33 17.66
N THR A 162 18.71 -6.35 16.77
CA THR A 162 17.36 -5.83 17.05
C THR A 162 16.73 -6.53 18.24
N SER A 163 16.86 -7.87 18.32
CA SER A 163 16.33 -8.63 19.46
C SER A 163 17.06 -8.32 20.77
N LEU A 164 18.34 -8.01 20.73
CA LEU A 164 19.10 -7.60 21.90
C LEU A 164 18.62 -6.26 22.46
N PHE A 165 18.38 -5.26 21.58
CA PHE A 165 17.80 -3.99 22.00
C PHE A 165 16.38 -4.13 22.55
N GLY A 166 15.56 -4.98 21.91
CA GLY A 166 14.21 -5.27 22.41
C GLY A 166 14.20 -5.90 23.79
N MET A 167 15.08 -6.88 24.03
CA MET A 167 15.25 -7.53 25.35
C MET A 167 15.84 -6.58 26.40
N ALA A 168 16.65 -5.61 25.99
CA ALA A 168 17.14 -4.56 26.86
C ALA A 168 16.04 -3.55 27.26
N GLY A 169 14.86 -3.62 26.64
CA GLY A 169 13.78 -2.66 26.85
C GLY A 169 14.13 -1.27 26.35
N LYS A 170 14.83 -1.18 25.20
CA LYS A 170 15.23 0.08 24.57
C LYS A 170 14.41 0.32 23.31
N PRO A 171 14.07 1.58 22.96
CA PRO A 171 13.31 1.91 21.77
C PRO A 171 13.96 1.40 20.49
N LEU A 172 13.14 0.99 19.51
CA LEU A 172 13.57 0.48 18.22
C LEU A 172 12.95 1.31 17.09
N PHE A 173 13.80 1.79 16.20
CA PHE A 173 13.37 2.38 14.92
C PHE A 173 13.83 1.46 13.77
N ILE A 174 12.89 0.71 13.23
CA ILE A 174 13.15 -0.24 12.15
C ILE A 174 12.91 0.45 10.82
N VAL A 175 13.97 0.61 10.04
CA VAL A 175 13.92 1.36 8.78
C VAL A 175 14.03 0.49 7.53
N ASN A 176 14.61 -0.68 7.59
CA ASN A 176 14.80 -1.68 6.49
C ASN A 176 15.16 -1.03 5.17
N ASN A 177 15.47 -0.18 4.64
CA ASN A 177 15.58 0.55 3.36
C ASN A 177 14.28 1.33 3.01
N SER A 178 13.37 1.52 3.96
CA SER A 178 12.17 2.34 3.80
C SER A 178 12.52 3.82 3.91
N LEU A 179 13.23 4.30 2.91
CA LEU A 179 13.41 5.71 2.65
C LEU A 179 12.39 6.11 1.62
N ASP A 180 11.49 6.96 2.01
CA ASP A 180 10.53 7.54 1.12
C ASP A 180 10.89 8.98 0.83
N LYS A 181 11.19 9.20 -0.42
CA LYS A 181 11.07 10.50 -1.04
C LYS A 181 9.69 10.49 -1.68
N ALA A 182 8.89 11.52 -1.40
CA ALA A 182 7.82 11.81 -2.33
C ALA A 182 8.47 11.89 -3.72
N PRO A 183 8.10 11.04 -4.70
CA PRO A 183 8.76 11.07 -5.98
C PRO A 183 8.60 12.47 -6.54
N GLY A 184 9.68 13.03 -7.06
CA GLY A 184 9.61 14.20 -7.94
C GLY A 184 8.67 13.85 -9.11
N ALA A 185 8.14 14.84 -9.80
CA ALA A 185 7.20 14.60 -10.90
C ALA A 185 7.74 13.60 -11.94
N GLU A 186 9.05 13.56 -12.16
CA GLU A 186 9.72 12.60 -13.04
C GLU A 186 9.75 11.18 -12.45
N ASP A 187 10.05 11.03 -11.18
CA ASP A 187 10.06 9.73 -10.49
C ASP A 187 8.64 9.16 -10.40
N TRP A 188 7.65 10.05 -10.16
CA TRP A 188 6.26 9.66 -10.12
C TRP A 188 5.77 9.12 -11.46
N ARG A 189 6.20 9.67 -12.58
CA ARG A 189 5.87 9.16 -13.93
C ARG A 189 6.40 7.76 -14.16
N GLY A 190 7.39 7.32 -13.42
CA GLY A 190 7.90 5.94 -13.39
C GLY A 190 7.02 4.98 -12.58
N GLU A 191 6.26 5.47 -11.62
CA GLU A 191 5.38 4.65 -10.78
C GLU A 191 4.07 4.32 -11.47
N ILE A 192 3.58 3.09 -11.31
CA ILE A 192 2.27 2.69 -11.79
C ILE A 192 1.23 3.09 -10.74
N ILE A 193 0.26 3.90 -11.14
CA ILE A 193 -0.90 4.20 -10.31
C ILE A 193 -1.84 3.01 -10.32
N ARG A 194 -2.11 2.46 -9.15
CA ARG A 194 -3.07 1.36 -8.95
C ARG A 194 -4.47 1.85 -8.68
N GLY A 195 -4.60 2.95 -7.95
CA GLY A 195 -5.87 3.58 -7.64
C GLY A 195 -5.76 5.08 -7.74
N PHE A 196 -6.74 5.67 -8.40
CA PHE A 196 -6.94 7.11 -8.43
C PHE A 196 -8.39 7.37 -8.06
N ARG A 197 -8.63 8.26 -7.12
CA ARG A 197 -9.96 8.63 -6.73
C ARG A 197 -10.07 10.11 -6.42
N THR A 198 -11.20 10.67 -6.81
CA THR A 198 -11.68 11.96 -6.34
C THR A 198 -13.13 11.80 -5.92
N ASP A 199 -13.49 12.35 -4.79
CA ASP A 199 -14.88 12.41 -4.29
C ASP A 199 -15.46 13.83 -4.41
N GLY A 200 -14.79 14.69 -5.18
CA GLY A 200 -15.14 16.09 -5.38
C GLY A 200 -14.57 17.03 -4.33
N LYS A 201 -13.93 16.52 -3.27
CA LYS A 201 -13.24 17.30 -2.26
C LYS A 201 -11.74 17.09 -2.30
N ASP A 202 -11.35 15.82 -2.25
CA ASP A 202 -9.97 15.41 -2.13
C ASP A 202 -9.63 14.35 -3.17
N GLN A 203 -8.36 14.25 -3.47
CA GLN A 203 -7.85 13.29 -4.44
C GLN A 203 -6.86 12.37 -3.76
N TRP A 204 -6.97 11.10 -4.09
CA TRP A 204 -6.14 10.05 -3.52
C TRP A 204 -5.49 9.24 -4.63
N ILE A 205 -4.19 8.99 -4.48
CA ILE A 205 -3.42 8.13 -5.39
C ILE A 205 -2.78 7.02 -4.59
N ILE A 206 -2.93 5.78 -5.06
CA ILE A 206 -2.18 4.61 -4.57
C ILE A 206 -1.23 4.17 -5.67
N THR A 207 0.06 4.09 -5.38
CA THR A 207 1.07 3.62 -6.32
C THR A 207 1.23 2.10 -6.29
N GLN A 208 1.94 1.55 -7.27
CA GLN A 208 2.29 0.12 -7.29
C GLN A 208 3.11 -0.30 -6.06
N GLY A 209 3.93 0.59 -5.52
CA GLY A 209 4.68 0.39 -4.28
C GLY A 209 3.84 0.49 -3.01
N ASN A 210 2.50 0.55 -3.11
CA ASN A 210 1.58 0.75 -1.99
C ASN A 210 1.83 2.05 -1.20
N LYS A 211 2.19 3.12 -1.90
CA LYS A 211 2.28 4.46 -1.32
C LYS A 211 0.95 5.18 -1.51
N LEU A 212 0.47 5.83 -0.48
CA LEU A 212 -0.74 6.65 -0.51
C LEU A 212 -0.36 8.12 -0.55
N TYR A 213 -0.90 8.83 -1.52
CA TYR A 213 -0.76 10.27 -1.70
C TYR A 213 -2.13 10.95 -1.65
N HIS A 214 -2.14 12.18 -1.17
CA HIS A 214 -3.33 13.00 -1.00
C HIS A 214 -3.12 14.39 -1.58
N ALA A 215 -4.12 14.90 -2.28
CA ALA A 215 -4.20 16.31 -2.67
C ALA A 215 -5.58 16.87 -2.30
N PRO A 216 -5.66 17.97 -1.55
CA PRO A 216 -6.94 18.55 -1.15
C PRO A 216 -7.60 19.27 -2.33
N GLY A 217 -8.88 19.04 -2.50
CA GLY A 217 -9.71 19.74 -3.51
C GLY A 217 -9.18 19.56 -4.94
N ASN A 218 -9.06 20.66 -5.65
CA ASN A 218 -8.57 20.72 -7.04
C ASN A 218 -7.11 21.18 -7.13
N ASP A 219 -6.35 21.07 -6.06
CA ASP A 219 -4.98 21.57 -5.99
C ASP A 219 -4.01 20.76 -6.87
N TYR A 220 -4.23 19.45 -7.02
CA TYR A 220 -3.35 18.52 -7.75
C TYR A 220 -1.89 18.55 -7.28
N HIS A 221 -1.67 19.07 -6.08
CA HIS A 221 -0.42 19.04 -5.38
C HIS A 221 -0.49 17.85 -4.40
N TYR A 222 0.08 16.73 -4.82
CA TYR A 222 0.02 15.47 -4.07
C TYR A 222 1.08 15.44 -2.99
N ARG A 223 0.62 15.30 -1.75
CA ARG A 223 1.46 15.12 -0.58
C ARG A 223 1.50 13.65 -0.21
N TYR A 224 2.67 13.16 0.11
CA TYR A 224 2.81 11.83 0.68
C TYR A 224 1.97 11.73 1.94
N TYR A 225 1.17 10.68 2.05
CA TYR A 225 0.27 10.49 3.18
C TYR A 225 0.73 9.37 4.09
N CYS A 226 0.96 8.15 3.57
CA CYS A 226 1.55 7.04 4.30
C CYS A 226 2.00 5.90 3.39
N ASP A 227 2.81 4.98 3.95
CA ASP A 227 3.22 3.73 3.33
C ASP A 227 2.32 2.58 3.81
N LEU A 228 1.71 1.88 2.85
CA LEU A 228 0.83 0.74 3.09
C LEU A 228 1.54 -0.60 2.86
N SER A 229 2.79 -0.59 2.39
CA SER A 229 3.51 -1.79 1.92
C SER A 229 3.68 -2.85 3.01
N ALA A 230 3.87 -2.42 4.26
CA ALA A 230 4.01 -3.30 5.41
C ALA A 230 2.75 -4.17 5.67
N TYR A 231 1.58 -3.70 5.24
CA TYR A 231 0.29 -4.39 5.44
C TYR A 231 -0.16 -5.19 4.23
N ALA A 232 0.53 -5.05 3.13
CA ALA A 232 0.13 -5.66 1.87
C ALA A 232 0.43 -7.16 1.79
N SER A 233 1.27 -7.71 2.67
CA SER A 233 1.69 -9.14 2.68
C SER A 233 2.10 -9.66 1.29
N GLY A 234 2.82 -8.85 0.53
CA GLY A 234 3.19 -9.11 -0.86
C GLY A 234 2.10 -8.81 -1.89
N GLY A 235 0.94 -8.35 -1.44
CA GLY A 235 -0.15 -7.88 -2.29
C GLY A 235 -0.12 -6.38 -2.55
N TYR A 236 -1.29 -5.83 -2.91
CA TYR A 236 -1.44 -4.40 -3.12
C TYR A 236 -2.86 -3.91 -2.85
N TYR A 237 -2.96 -2.61 -2.63
CA TYR A 237 -4.20 -1.85 -2.47
C TYR A 237 -4.53 -1.12 -3.77
N SER A 238 -5.81 -0.89 -4.05
CA SER A 238 -6.22 -0.27 -5.32
C SER A 238 -7.33 0.76 -5.22
N SER A 239 -7.96 0.92 -4.08
CA SER A 239 -9.08 1.85 -3.94
C SER A 239 -9.07 2.53 -2.57
N THR A 240 -9.54 3.76 -2.53
CA THR A 240 -9.73 4.53 -1.30
C THR A 240 -11.15 5.05 -1.22
N TRP A 241 -11.68 5.20 0.00
CA TRP A 241 -12.97 5.81 0.27
C TRP A 241 -12.91 6.62 1.55
N GLU A 242 -13.41 7.84 1.50
CA GLU A 242 -13.57 8.66 2.68
C GLU A 242 -15.00 8.50 3.21
N ILE A 243 -15.12 8.02 4.44
CA ILE A 243 -16.39 7.84 5.13
C ILE A 243 -16.23 8.34 6.57
N GLY A 244 -17.06 9.30 6.97
CA GLY A 244 -17.02 9.83 8.33
C GLY A 244 -15.69 10.51 8.71
N GLY A 245 -14.98 11.09 7.73
CA GLY A 245 -13.69 11.77 7.95
C GLY A 245 -12.50 10.81 8.09
N LYS A 246 -12.68 9.52 7.82
CA LYS A 246 -11.61 8.51 7.77
C LYS A 246 -11.45 7.97 6.37
N VAL A 247 -10.22 7.64 6.01
CA VAL A 247 -9.87 7.06 4.71
C VAL A 247 -9.80 5.55 4.85
N TYR A 248 -10.63 4.85 4.09
CA TYR A 248 -10.65 3.39 4.00
C TYR A 248 -9.88 2.97 2.76
N VAL A 249 -8.75 2.30 2.97
CA VAL A 249 -7.92 1.79 1.88
C VAL A 249 -8.28 0.34 1.64
N CYS A 250 -8.73 0.05 0.42
CA CYS A 250 -9.29 -1.24 0.05
C CYS A 250 -8.29 -2.10 -0.69
N PRO A 251 -8.21 -3.40 -0.34
CA PRO A 251 -7.30 -4.32 -0.97
C PRO A 251 -7.70 -4.64 -2.41
N ALA A 252 -6.73 -4.83 -3.30
CA ALA A 252 -6.91 -5.57 -4.55
C ALA A 252 -6.63 -7.06 -4.34
N ASN A 253 -5.53 -7.37 -3.63
CA ASN A 253 -5.17 -8.74 -3.23
C ASN A 253 -4.48 -8.80 -1.85
N ALA A 254 -4.37 -7.68 -1.14
CA ALA A 254 -4.09 -7.68 0.29
C ALA A 254 -5.29 -8.28 1.06
N GLN A 255 -5.11 -8.64 2.31
CA GLN A 255 -6.11 -9.41 3.08
C GLN A 255 -6.92 -8.56 4.06
N GLU A 256 -6.72 -7.26 4.08
CA GLU A 256 -7.32 -6.37 5.07
C GLU A 256 -7.74 -5.06 4.42
N ILE A 257 -8.77 -4.45 4.99
CA ILE A 257 -9.09 -3.04 4.75
C ILE A 257 -8.32 -2.24 5.80
N LEU A 258 -7.61 -1.18 5.38
CA LEU A 258 -6.93 -0.29 6.31
C LEU A 258 -7.76 0.96 6.54
N VAL A 259 -7.87 1.39 7.79
CA VAL A 259 -8.49 2.66 8.17
C VAL A 259 -7.38 3.63 8.50
N VAL A 260 -7.28 4.71 7.73
CA VAL A 260 -6.19 5.67 7.80
C VAL A 260 -6.73 7.03 8.23
N ALA A 261 -6.06 7.67 9.17
CA ALA A 261 -6.31 9.05 9.55
C ALA A 261 -5.02 9.71 10.03
N GLY A 262 -4.86 11.00 9.73
CA GLY A 262 -3.66 11.77 10.12
C GLY A 262 -2.34 11.17 9.65
N GLY A 263 -2.31 10.54 8.45
CA GLY A 263 -1.11 9.89 7.93
C GLY A 263 -0.74 8.56 8.59
N ARG A 264 -1.62 7.98 9.41
CA ARG A 264 -1.35 6.75 10.16
C ARG A 264 -2.47 5.73 9.97
N ILE A 265 -2.11 4.45 10.07
CA ILE A 265 -3.10 3.37 10.13
C ILE A 265 -3.70 3.33 11.53
N GLU A 266 -4.95 3.72 11.66
CA GLU A 266 -5.67 3.64 12.94
C GLU A 266 -6.18 2.24 13.24
N ARG A 267 -6.60 1.52 12.19
CA ARG A 267 -7.22 0.21 12.35
C ARG A 267 -7.05 -0.65 11.11
N ARG A 268 -7.03 -1.95 11.34
CA ARG A 268 -7.01 -3.00 10.32
C ARG A 268 -8.30 -3.82 10.45
N VAL A 269 -8.98 -4.02 9.34
CA VAL A 269 -10.19 -4.84 9.28
C VAL A 269 -9.87 -6.09 8.47
N SER A 270 -9.66 -7.20 9.17
CA SER A 270 -9.29 -8.47 8.57
C SER A 270 -10.48 -9.09 7.83
N LEU A 271 -10.23 -9.60 6.63
CA LEU A 271 -11.20 -10.33 5.82
C LEU A 271 -11.02 -11.84 6.00
N GLU A 272 -12.09 -12.61 5.76
CA GLU A 272 -11.97 -14.06 5.68
C GLU A 272 -10.91 -14.45 4.63
N ARG A 273 -10.05 -15.39 4.98
CA ARG A 273 -8.93 -15.78 4.12
C ARG A 273 -9.40 -16.41 2.81
N CYS A 274 -8.94 -15.87 1.70
CA CYS A 274 -9.12 -16.49 0.39
C CYS A 274 -7.79 -17.15 -0.04
N VAL A 275 -7.87 -18.42 -0.42
CA VAL A 275 -6.69 -19.26 -0.74
C VAL A 275 -6.22 -19.04 -2.19
N GLU A 276 -7.02 -18.40 -3.04
CA GLU A 276 -6.69 -18.23 -4.46
C GLU A 276 -5.60 -17.17 -4.69
N GLN A 277 -4.59 -17.52 -5.46
CA GLN A 277 -3.55 -16.59 -5.90
C GLN A 277 -4.08 -15.62 -6.97
N GLY A 278 -3.70 -14.35 -6.85
CA GLY A 278 -4.05 -13.28 -7.78
C GLY A 278 -5.14 -12.35 -7.25
N GLY A 279 -5.42 -11.25 -7.95
CA GLY A 279 -6.29 -10.17 -7.49
C GLY A 279 -7.64 -10.64 -6.94
N ALA A 280 -7.87 -10.40 -5.66
CA ALA A 280 -9.09 -10.82 -4.97
C ALA A 280 -10.28 -9.91 -5.32
N PHE A 281 -10.01 -8.59 -5.45
CA PHE A 281 -11.04 -7.57 -5.67
C PHE A 281 -10.72 -6.73 -6.91
N ALA A 282 -11.77 -6.34 -7.63
CA ALA A 282 -11.69 -5.44 -8.78
C ALA A 282 -11.72 -3.96 -8.40
N GLY A 283 -12.20 -3.64 -7.20
CA GLY A 283 -12.33 -2.29 -6.69
C GLY A 283 -13.26 -2.23 -5.48
N ALA A 284 -13.65 -1.02 -5.10
CA ALA A 284 -14.57 -0.79 -3.99
C ALA A 284 -15.56 0.35 -4.28
N TRP A 285 -16.67 0.36 -3.55
CA TRP A 285 -17.66 1.42 -3.56
C TRP A 285 -18.11 1.77 -2.14
N GLY A 286 -18.17 3.06 -1.82
CA GLY A 286 -18.77 3.58 -0.59
C GLY A 286 -20.19 4.06 -0.85
N ILE A 287 -21.13 3.68 0.01
CA ILE A 287 -22.55 4.08 -0.05
C ILE A 287 -22.98 4.45 1.37
N GLY A 288 -23.04 5.73 1.68
CA GLY A 288 -23.25 6.19 3.06
C GLY A 288 -22.16 5.66 3.99
N GLN A 289 -22.56 4.94 5.05
CA GLN A 289 -21.63 4.28 5.97
C GLN A 289 -21.12 2.91 5.51
N TYR A 290 -21.60 2.41 4.38
CA TYR A 290 -21.26 1.07 3.90
C TYR A 290 -20.17 1.11 2.84
N LEU A 291 -19.17 0.25 3.01
CA LEU A 291 -18.10 0.02 2.04
C LEU A 291 -18.26 -1.37 1.44
N PHE A 292 -18.28 -1.44 0.11
CA PHE A 292 -18.37 -2.69 -0.63
C PHE A 292 -17.09 -2.99 -1.37
N LEU A 293 -16.56 -4.20 -1.23
CA LEU A 293 -15.49 -4.70 -2.07
C LEU A 293 -16.07 -5.56 -3.19
N ILE A 294 -15.69 -5.22 -4.41
CA ILE A 294 -16.18 -5.89 -5.63
C ILE A 294 -15.29 -7.09 -5.92
N PRO A 295 -15.82 -8.31 -5.92
CA PRO A 295 -15.01 -9.50 -6.13
C PRO A 295 -14.46 -9.57 -7.56
N LEU A 296 -13.19 -9.95 -7.66
CA LEU A 296 -12.58 -10.42 -8.90
C LEU A 296 -12.41 -11.94 -8.87
N ARG A 297 -11.84 -12.46 -7.79
CA ARG A 297 -11.70 -13.89 -7.50
C ARG A 297 -12.14 -14.26 -6.07
N TYR A 298 -12.44 -13.26 -5.27
CA TYR A 298 -12.92 -13.48 -3.91
C TYR A 298 -14.31 -14.14 -3.95
N PRO A 299 -14.60 -15.14 -3.09
CA PRO A 299 -15.83 -15.94 -3.17
C PRO A 299 -17.09 -15.25 -2.62
N ALA A 300 -17.05 -13.94 -2.37
CA ALA A 300 -18.17 -13.17 -1.88
C ALA A 300 -18.04 -11.69 -2.28
N ILE A 301 -19.16 -10.99 -2.31
CA ILE A 301 -19.17 -9.53 -2.26
C ILE A 301 -19.06 -9.16 -0.78
N VAL A 302 -18.03 -8.39 -0.42
CA VAL A 302 -17.84 -7.95 0.96
C VAL A 302 -18.60 -6.66 1.19
N ARG A 303 -19.38 -6.59 2.24
CA ARG A 303 -20.05 -5.38 2.73
C ARG A 303 -19.54 -5.08 4.14
N TYR A 304 -18.95 -3.92 4.34
CA TYR A 304 -18.46 -3.47 5.64
C TYR A 304 -19.28 -2.29 6.14
N ASP A 305 -19.91 -2.43 7.30
CA ASP A 305 -20.60 -1.35 8.01
C ASP A 305 -19.58 -0.63 8.89
N THR A 306 -19.18 0.58 8.49
CA THR A 306 -18.10 1.34 9.15
C THR A 306 -18.49 1.88 10.53
N GLU A 307 -19.80 2.07 10.80
CA GLU A 307 -20.29 2.51 12.10
C GLU A 307 -20.38 1.36 13.12
N LYS A 308 -20.83 0.18 12.64
CA LYS A 308 -20.96 -1.01 13.48
C LYS A 308 -19.72 -1.88 13.55
N ASP A 309 -18.70 -1.54 12.77
CA ASP A 309 -17.46 -2.32 12.62
C ASP A 309 -17.74 -3.79 12.27
N ARG A 310 -18.62 -4.03 11.30
CA ARG A 310 -19.07 -5.36 10.95
C ARG A 310 -18.88 -5.65 9.46
N VAL A 311 -18.24 -6.77 9.18
CA VAL A 311 -18.09 -7.31 7.83
C VAL A 311 -19.16 -8.37 7.57
N ASP A 312 -19.91 -8.19 6.50
CA ASP A 312 -20.88 -9.15 6.00
C ASP A 312 -20.40 -9.69 4.64
N TYR A 313 -20.59 -10.99 4.38
CA TYR A 313 -20.21 -11.65 3.16
C TYR A 313 -21.46 -12.09 2.39
N ILE A 314 -21.74 -11.42 1.27
CA ILE A 314 -22.89 -11.71 0.41
C ILE A 314 -22.45 -12.81 -0.55
N ARG A 315 -23.00 -14.02 -0.34
CA ARG A 315 -22.71 -15.23 -1.11
C ARG A 315 -23.95 -15.69 -1.88
N GLY A 316 -23.78 -16.63 -2.80
CA GLY A 316 -24.89 -17.22 -3.56
C GLY A 316 -25.18 -16.55 -4.91
N TYR A 317 -24.58 -15.40 -5.17
CA TYR A 317 -24.67 -14.74 -6.49
C TYR A 317 -23.47 -15.01 -7.38
N ASN A 318 -22.49 -15.69 -6.84
CA ASN A 318 -21.28 -16.04 -7.55
C ASN A 318 -21.58 -16.85 -8.81
N ASP A 319 -22.50 -17.81 -8.74
CA ASP A 319 -22.85 -18.68 -9.87
C ASP A 319 -23.40 -17.91 -11.08
N VAL A 320 -24.02 -16.75 -10.85
CA VAL A 320 -24.51 -15.87 -11.92
C VAL A 320 -23.38 -15.16 -12.63
N PHE A 321 -22.30 -14.84 -11.91
CA PHE A 321 -21.14 -14.09 -12.43
C PHE A 321 -19.92 -14.99 -12.66
N ILE A 322 -19.89 -16.18 -12.05
CA ILE A 322 -18.77 -17.12 -12.01
C ILE A 322 -18.74 -18.09 -13.20
N GLN A 323 -19.79 -18.26 -13.97
CA GLN A 323 -19.76 -19.13 -15.18
C GLN A 323 -18.71 -18.72 -16.22
N ILE A 324 -18.01 -17.61 -15.95
CA ILE A 324 -16.93 -17.08 -16.78
C ILE A 324 -15.55 -17.41 -16.18
N VAL A 325 -15.49 -18.30 -15.21
CA VAL A 325 -14.35 -18.53 -14.30
C VAL A 325 -13.10 -19.08 -14.95
N GLU A 326 -13.21 -19.84 -15.98
CA GLU A 326 -12.00 -20.29 -16.70
C GLU A 326 -11.21 -19.13 -17.30
N GLU A 327 -11.85 -17.98 -17.51
CA GLU A 327 -11.25 -16.78 -18.12
C GLU A 327 -10.98 -15.60 -17.16
N LYS A 328 -11.02 -15.78 -15.85
CA LYS A 328 -10.43 -14.84 -14.86
C LYS A 328 -11.20 -13.57 -14.48
N ARG A 329 -12.43 -13.30 -14.91
CA ARG A 329 -13.19 -12.11 -14.46
C ARG A 329 -14.62 -12.46 -14.06
N ARG A 330 -15.00 -12.05 -12.84
CA ARG A 330 -16.29 -12.40 -12.24
C ARG A 330 -17.32 -11.27 -12.29
N VAL A 331 -16.91 -10.02 -12.49
CA VAL A 331 -17.79 -8.85 -12.56
C VAL A 331 -17.35 -7.98 -13.71
N GLY A 332 -18.30 -7.52 -14.50
CA GLY A 332 -18.07 -6.57 -15.58
C GLY A 332 -17.97 -5.15 -15.07
N GLY A 333 -19.01 -4.35 -15.28
CA GLY A 333 -19.12 -3.00 -14.73
C GLY A 333 -19.69 -2.98 -13.33
N SER A 334 -19.43 -1.91 -12.59
CA SER A 334 -20.08 -1.63 -11.31
C SER A 334 -20.30 -0.13 -11.13
N CYS A 335 -21.39 0.23 -10.44
CA CYS A 335 -21.66 1.61 -10.06
C CYS A 335 -22.54 1.65 -8.81
N VAL A 336 -22.71 2.84 -8.26
CA VAL A 336 -23.71 3.15 -7.24
C VAL A 336 -24.89 3.85 -7.90
N TRP A 337 -26.08 3.37 -7.64
CA TRP A 337 -27.32 3.95 -8.14
C TRP A 337 -28.39 3.94 -7.06
N ASN A 338 -28.87 5.13 -6.67
CA ASN A 338 -29.98 5.30 -5.72
C ASN A 338 -29.90 4.46 -4.43
N GLY A 339 -28.72 4.38 -3.82
CA GLY A 339 -28.51 3.59 -2.60
C GLY A 339 -28.28 2.11 -2.83
N PHE A 340 -28.22 1.69 -4.10
CA PHE A 340 -27.87 0.32 -4.49
C PHE A 340 -26.45 0.26 -5.05
N LEU A 341 -25.75 -0.81 -4.71
CA LEU A 341 -24.59 -1.26 -5.47
C LEU A 341 -25.09 -2.06 -6.67
N MET A 342 -24.74 -1.63 -7.87
CA MET A 342 -25.07 -2.30 -9.12
C MET A 342 -23.84 -3.01 -9.67
N LEU A 343 -23.96 -4.29 -9.98
CA LEU A 343 -22.89 -5.13 -10.54
C LEU A 343 -23.38 -5.81 -11.82
N ALA A 344 -22.71 -5.60 -12.94
CA ALA A 344 -23.09 -6.17 -14.20
C ALA A 344 -22.31 -7.45 -14.54
N SER A 345 -22.96 -8.38 -15.19
CA SER A 345 -22.31 -9.54 -15.80
C SER A 345 -21.44 -9.12 -17.00
N PRO A 346 -20.21 -9.60 -17.12
CA PRO A 346 -19.40 -9.36 -18.30
C PRO A 346 -19.77 -10.24 -19.51
N ALA A 347 -20.65 -11.22 -19.32
CA ALA A 347 -21.01 -12.22 -20.33
C ALA A 347 -22.41 -12.05 -20.90
N ASP A 348 -23.29 -11.38 -20.16
CA ASP A 348 -24.69 -11.22 -20.54
C ASP A 348 -25.30 -9.92 -19.98
N ASN A 349 -26.58 -9.75 -20.12
CA ASN A 349 -27.32 -8.54 -19.76
C ASN A 349 -27.84 -8.51 -18.31
N ARG A 350 -27.39 -9.44 -17.46
CA ARG A 350 -27.82 -9.50 -16.07
C ARG A 350 -27.08 -8.50 -15.20
N ILE A 351 -27.80 -7.88 -14.30
CA ILE A 351 -27.28 -6.88 -13.36
C ILE A 351 -27.78 -7.24 -11.97
N LEU A 352 -26.86 -7.38 -11.02
CA LEU A 352 -27.17 -7.58 -9.62
C LEU A 352 -27.28 -6.22 -8.93
N ALA A 353 -28.44 -5.95 -8.32
CA ALA A 353 -28.70 -4.77 -7.50
C ALA A 353 -28.70 -5.16 -6.03
N ILE A 354 -27.82 -4.54 -5.22
CA ILE A 354 -27.69 -4.81 -3.78
C ILE A 354 -28.04 -3.54 -3.02
N GLU A 355 -29.10 -3.59 -2.22
CA GLU A 355 -29.48 -2.48 -1.34
C GLU A 355 -28.42 -2.29 -0.25
N ALA A 356 -27.82 -1.10 -0.15
CA ALA A 356 -26.69 -0.88 0.74
C ALA A 356 -27.04 -1.05 2.22
N SER A 357 -28.22 -0.60 2.63
CA SER A 357 -28.67 -0.62 4.03
C SER A 357 -28.92 -2.04 4.55
N THR A 358 -29.50 -2.90 3.75
CA THR A 358 -29.93 -4.25 4.16
C THR A 358 -29.02 -5.36 3.67
N GLY A 359 -28.22 -5.12 2.61
CA GLY A 359 -27.46 -6.14 1.91
C GLY A 359 -28.33 -7.10 1.08
N LYS A 360 -29.64 -6.84 0.93
CA LYS A 360 -30.53 -7.65 0.09
C LYS A 360 -30.20 -7.43 -1.37
N ALA A 361 -30.19 -8.49 -2.13
CA ALA A 361 -29.84 -8.47 -3.55
C ALA A 361 -31.00 -8.96 -4.41
N GLY A 362 -31.11 -8.37 -5.60
CA GLY A 362 -32.04 -8.73 -6.65
C GLY A 362 -31.39 -8.73 -8.02
N LEU A 363 -31.86 -9.54 -8.94
CA LEU A 363 -31.41 -9.58 -10.33
C LEU A 363 -32.29 -8.73 -11.21
N LEU A 364 -31.67 -7.87 -12.00
CA LEU A 364 -32.28 -7.11 -13.08
C LEU A 364 -31.70 -7.60 -14.41
N THR A 365 -32.40 -7.30 -15.51
CA THR A 365 -31.94 -7.61 -16.87
C THR A 365 -32.12 -6.38 -17.74
N ALA A 366 -31.05 -5.94 -18.41
CA ALA A 366 -31.18 -4.90 -19.41
C ALA A 366 -31.73 -5.50 -20.71
N ASN A 367 -32.78 -4.88 -21.23
CA ASN A 367 -33.49 -5.39 -22.42
C ASN A 367 -32.79 -4.84 -23.69
N VAL A 368 -31.80 -5.56 -24.19
CA VAL A 368 -30.92 -5.14 -25.29
C VAL A 368 -30.72 -6.28 -26.27
N GLN A 369 -30.50 -5.95 -27.55
CA GLN A 369 -30.38 -6.94 -28.62
C GLN A 369 -28.95 -7.17 -29.11
N ASN A 370 -28.14 -6.12 -29.18
CA ASN A 370 -26.80 -6.16 -29.79
C ASN A 370 -25.70 -5.87 -28.73
N TYR A 371 -25.86 -6.40 -27.54
CA TYR A 371 -24.99 -6.12 -26.42
C TYR A 371 -24.57 -7.42 -25.71
N GLU A 372 -23.29 -7.70 -25.72
CA GLU A 372 -22.71 -8.91 -25.15
C GLU A 372 -21.88 -8.61 -23.89
N GLY A 373 -22.58 -8.43 -22.78
CA GLY A 373 -21.93 -8.20 -21.48
C GLY A 373 -21.44 -6.78 -21.26
N CYS A 374 -21.36 -6.42 -19.98
CA CYS A 374 -21.06 -5.07 -19.54
C CYS A 374 -19.61 -4.94 -19.05
N GLY A 375 -18.85 -4.02 -19.61
CA GLY A 375 -17.48 -3.68 -19.19
C GLY A 375 -17.39 -2.48 -18.26
N GLY A 376 -18.41 -1.63 -18.21
CA GLY A 376 -18.48 -0.45 -17.35
C GLY A 376 -19.92 0.01 -17.17
N MET A 377 -20.23 0.57 -15.99
CA MET A 377 -21.53 1.15 -15.66
C MET A 377 -21.35 2.56 -15.15
N ILE A 378 -22.05 3.53 -15.73
CA ILE A 378 -21.93 4.93 -15.37
C ILE A 378 -23.31 5.53 -15.19
N PRO A 379 -23.72 5.90 -13.97
CA PRO A 379 -24.97 6.62 -13.74
C PRO A 379 -24.95 7.95 -14.48
N GLU A 380 -26.06 8.28 -15.12
CA GLU A 380 -26.21 9.55 -15.82
C GLU A 380 -26.37 10.69 -14.80
N THR A 381 -25.33 11.49 -14.63
CA THR A 381 -25.43 12.71 -13.87
C THR A 381 -26.00 13.82 -14.75
N GLY A 382 -26.91 14.67 -14.21
CA GLY A 382 -27.39 15.84 -14.94
C GLY A 382 -26.23 16.72 -15.36
N GLY A 383 -26.29 17.34 -16.54
CA GLY A 383 -25.25 18.22 -17.06
C GLY A 383 -24.83 19.25 -16.00
N ARG A 384 -23.54 19.47 -15.87
CA ARG A 384 -22.94 20.27 -14.79
C ARG A 384 -23.43 21.72 -14.78
N ASP A 385 -24.39 22.04 -13.93
CA ASP A 385 -24.62 23.39 -13.42
C ASP A 385 -23.76 23.57 -12.17
N SER A 386 -22.73 24.34 -12.27
CA SER A 386 -21.55 24.40 -11.38
C SER A 386 -21.77 24.69 -9.90
N GLU A 387 -22.95 25.18 -9.48
CA GLU A 387 -23.23 25.45 -8.05
C GLU A 387 -24.20 24.44 -7.40
N LYS A 388 -24.95 23.69 -8.18
CA LYS A 388 -25.90 22.71 -7.65
C LYS A 388 -25.28 21.33 -7.48
N ASP A 389 -24.25 20.99 -8.24
CA ASP A 389 -23.60 19.68 -8.20
C ASP A 389 -22.65 19.50 -7.00
N GLU A 390 -22.05 20.57 -6.46
CA GLU A 390 -21.31 20.49 -5.19
C GLU A 390 -22.15 20.04 -4.00
N ARG A 391 -23.45 20.36 -3.99
CA ARG A 391 -24.40 19.86 -2.96
C ARG A 391 -24.84 18.41 -3.22
N ARG A 392 -24.85 17.96 -4.48
CA ARG A 392 -25.25 16.62 -4.89
C ARG A 392 -24.25 15.53 -4.52
N MET A 393 -22.98 15.84 -4.56
CA MET A 393 -21.93 14.88 -4.15
C MET A 393 -21.87 14.67 -2.61
N ARG A 394 -22.49 15.52 -1.82
CA ARG A 394 -22.50 15.46 -0.35
C ARG A 394 -23.52 14.49 0.26
N GLY A 395 -24.15 13.61 -0.51
CA GLY A 395 -24.90 12.45 0.02
C GLY A 395 -26.23 12.69 0.72
N LYS A 396 -26.79 13.91 0.69
CA LYS A 396 -28.13 14.17 1.26
C LYS A 396 -29.21 14.57 0.25
N ASP A 397 -28.83 15.02 -0.96
CA ASP A 397 -29.75 15.44 -2.02
C ASP A 397 -29.23 15.04 -3.41
N ALA A 398 -28.67 13.83 -3.58
CA ALA A 398 -28.34 13.31 -4.89
C ALA A 398 -29.62 13.21 -5.72
N ALA A 399 -29.77 14.04 -6.76
CA ALA A 399 -30.82 13.82 -7.73
C ALA A 399 -30.67 12.39 -8.27
N VAL A 400 -31.73 11.65 -8.18
CA VAL A 400 -31.83 10.26 -8.61
C VAL A 400 -31.42 10.19 -10.08
N ALA A 401 -30.30 9.50 -10.38
CA ALA A 401 -29.93 9.23 -11.76
C ALA A 401 -31.03 8.36 -12.37
N GLN A 402 -31.70 8.86 -13.40
CA GLN A 402 -32.77 8.10 -14.03
C GLN A 402 -32.23 6.96 -14.92
N TYR A 403 -31.05 7.16 -15.48
CA TYR A 403 -30.45 6.22 -16.42
C TYR A 403 -29.04 5.83 -15.99
N ILE A 404 -28.65 4.63 -16.40
CA ILE A 404 -27.27 4.13 -16.32
C ILE A 404 -26.78 3.85 -17.74
N TRP A 405 -25.58 4.31 -18.04
CA TRP A 405 -24.87 3.97 -19.28
C TRP A 405 -24.11 2.68 -19.08
N LEU A 406 -24.41 1.68 -19.91
CA LEU A 406 -23.73 0.40 -19.92
C LEU A 406 -22.71 0.42 -21.07
N LEU A 407 -21.45 0.33 -20.73
CA LEU A 407 -20.35 0.26 -21.67
C LEU A 407 -20.05 -1.20 -22.01
N PRO A 408 -19.83 -1.57 -23.27
CA PRO A 408 -19.65 -2.96 -23.66
C PRO A 408 -18.38 -3.57 -23.06
N PHE A 409 -18.46 -4.84 -22.70
CA PHE A 409 -17.27 -5.64 -22.40
C PHE A 409 -16.65 -6.17 -23.69
N SER A 410 -17.48 -6.62 -24.64
CA SER A 410 -17.14 -7.04 -25.98
C SER A 410 -17.97 -6.27 -26.99
N GLY A 411 -17.42 -6.02 -28.18
CA GLY A 411 -18.08 -5.21 -29.19
C GLY A 411 -18.04 -3.70 -28.89
N THR A 412 -18.89 -2.94 -29.57
CA THR A 412 -18.85 -1.47 -29.57
C THR A 412 -20.15 -0.81 -29.14
N THR A 413 -21.24 -1.57 -28.94
CA THR A 413 -22.56 -1.02 -28.64
C THR A 413 -22.63 -0.45 -27.23
N ILE A 414 -22.93 0.83 -27.11
CA ILE A 414 -23.17 1.54 -25.86
C ILE A 414 -24.67 1.53 -25.59
N VAL A 415 -25.10 1.34 -24.35
CA VAL A 415 -26.51 1.28 -23.97
C VAL A 415 -26.82 2.32 -22.91
N ARG A 416 -27.90 3.09 -23.11
CA ARG A 416 -28.52 3.92 -22.08
C ARG A 416 -29.73 3.18 -21.53
N TRP A 417 -29.73 2.84 -20.27
CA TRP A 417 -30.70 1.97 -19.62
C TRP A 417 -31.34 2.61 -18.38
N ASN A 418 -32.64 2.47 -18.25
CA ASN A 418 -33.38 2.88 -17.05
C ASN A 418 -33.67 1.64 -16.17
N PRO A 419 -33.06 1.52 -14.98
CA PRO A 419 -33.27 0.36 -14.10
C PRO A 419 -34.67 0.20 -13.56
N GLU A 420 -35.46 1.28 -13.46
CA GLU A 420 -36.84 1.25 -12.92
C GLU A 420 -37.85 0.79 -13.96
N THR A 421 -37.73 1.31 -15.19
CA THR A 421 -38.70 1.03 -16.25
C THR A 421 -38.29 -0.12 -17.18
N GLY A 422 -36.98 -0.45 -17.17
CA GLY A 422 -36.38 -1.39 -18.11
C GLY A 422 -36.14 -0.81 -19.50
N GLU A 423 -36.51 0.46 -19.75
CA GLU A 423 -36.26 1.13 -21.03
C GLU A 423 -34.78 1.17 -21.38
N SER A 424 -34.46 0.83 -22.61
CA SER A 424 -33.07 0.86 -23.10
C SER A 424 -33.00 1.44 -24.51
N ARG A 425 -31.88 2.14 -24.80
CA ARG A 425 -31.55 2.63 -26.13
C ARG A 425 -30.10 2.26 -26.44
N GLU A 426 -29.91 1.67 -27.62
CA GLU A 426 -28.61 1.17 -28.10
C GLU A 426 -27.99 2.14 -29.10
N TYR A 427 -26.64 2.30 -29.03
CA TYR A 427 -25.85 3.14 -29.94
C TYR A 427 -24.63 2.33 -30.36
N GLY A 428 -24.59 1.90 -31.63
CA GLY A 428 -23.57 0.97 -32.14
C GLY A 428 -22.82 1.46 -33.39
N ASP A 429 -23.31 2.49 -34.06
CA ASP A 429 -22.75 2.99 -35.31
C ASP A 429 -21.51 3.85 -35.06
N MET A 430 -20.37 3.19 -34.79
CA MET A 430 -19.11 3.88 -34.51
C MET A 430 -18.58 4.64 -35.72
N PRO A 431 -17.91 5.79 -35.52
CA PRO A 431 -17.31 6.57 -36.59
C PRO A 431 -16.22 5.77 -37.33
N ALA A 432 -16.02 6.15 -38.60
CA ALA A 432 -14.99 5.52 -39.42
C ALA A 432 -13.61 5.61 -38.79
N GLY A 433 -12.88 4.50 -38.77
CA GLY A 433 -11.55 4.41 -38.19
C GLY A 433 -11.54 4.07 -36.70
N PHE A 434 -12.70 3.88 -36.04
CA PHE A 434 -12.72 3.36 -34.67
C PHE A 434 -12.21 1.92 -34.64
N GLN A 435 -11.27 1.66 -33.76
CA GLN A 435 -10.66 0.35 -33.56
C GLN A 435 -10.39 0.12 -32.09
N CYS A 436 -10.54 -1.11 -31.65
CA CYS A 436 -10.05 -1.57 -30.34
C CYS A 436 -8.69 -2.21 -30.49
N ARG A 437 -7.81 -2.01 -29.54
CA ARG A 437 -6.51 -2.64 -29.50
C ARG A 437 -6.66 -4.14 -29.25
N GLU A 438 -6.00 -4.96 -30.06
CA GLU A 438 -5.84 -6.38 -29.77
C GLU A 438 -4.92 -6.55 -28.55
N LEU A 439 -5.40 -7.24 -27.52
CA LEU A 439 -4.60 -7.60 -26.37
C LEU A 439 -3.65 -8.76 -26.72
N PRO A 440 -2.46 -8.82 -26.10
CA PRO A 440 -1.57 -9.98 -26.25
C PRO A 440 -2.32 -11.28 -25.94
N LYS A 441 -2.14 -12.32 -26.74
CA LYS A 441 -2.81 -13.64 -26.60
C LYS A 441 -2.75 -14.25 -25.20
N ARG A 442 -1.67 -13.93 -24.43
CA ARG A 442 -1.53 -14.35 -23.02
C ARG A 442 -2.56 -13.79 -22.06
N LEU A 443 -3.35 -12.80 -22.46
CA LEU A 443 -4.30 -12.12 -21.60
C LEU A 443 -5.75 -12.47 -21.91
N GLU A 444 -6.06 -13.26 -22.92
CA GLU A 444 -7.39 -13.79 -23.29
C GLU A 444 -8.58 -12.93 -22.76
N THR A 445 -8.43 -11.61 -22.76
CA THR A 445 -9.45 -10.69 -22.28
C THR A 445 -10.16 -10.08 -23.46
N ARG A 446 -11.49 -10.05 -23.35
CA ARG A 446 -12.35 -9.40 -24.32
C ARG A 446 -12.05 -7.90 -24.40
N GLU A 447 -12.36 -7.33 -25.50
CA GLU A 447 -12.19 -5.89 -25.75
C GLU A 447 -13.01 -5.07 -24.75
N ARG A 448 -12.42 -4.00 -24.26
CA ARG A 448 -13.08 -3.00 -23.40
C ARG A 448 -12.86 -1.64 -24.04
N PRO A 449 -13.68 -1.24 -25.02
CA PRO A 449 -13.39 -0.04 -25.80
C PRO A 449 -13.42 1.24 -24.97
N PHE A 450 -14.31 1.34 -23.97
CA PHE A 450 -14.57 2.57 -23.23
C PHE A 450 -14.29 2.42 -21.74
N GLY A 451 -13.86 3.52 -21.10
CA GLY A 451 -13.52 3.59 -19.67
C GLY A 451 -14.50 4.41 -18.85
N GLN A 452 -14.77 5.63 -19.27
CA GLN A 452 -15.60 6.60 -18.57
C GLN A 452 -16.47 7.41 -19.51
N ALA A 453 -17.41 8.21 -18.96
CA ALA A 453 -18.19 9.17 -19.68
C ALA A 453 -18.18 10.53 -19.00
N MET A 454 -18.12 11.59 -19.80
CA MET A 454 -18.36 12.97 -19.41
C MET A 454 -19.72 13.41 -19.94
N PHE A 455 -20.61 13.85 -19.05
CA PHE A 455 -21.96 14.26 -19.39
C PHE A 455 -22.03 15.77 -19.60
N ARG A 456 -22.52 16.18 -20.76
CA ARG A 456 -22.86 17.57 -21.13
C ARG A 456 -24.33 17.66 -21.46
N GLU A 457 -24.85 18.86 -21.56
CA GLU A 457 -26.27 19.08 -21.83
C GLU A 457 -26.75 18.38 -23.11
N LYS A 458 -26.01 18.52 -24.20
CA LYS A 458 -26.37 17.98 -25.52
C LYS A 458 -25.56 16.75 -25.92
N GLU A 459 -24.50 16.44 -25.22
CA GLU A 459 -23.52 15.44 -25.63
C GLU A 459 -23.09 14.54 -24.47
N VAL A 460 -22.67 13.33 -24.80
CA VAL A 460 -21.95 12.45 -23.88
C VAL A 460 -20.62 12.05 -24.54
N ILE A 461 -19.52 12.27 -23.85
CA ILE A 461 -18.19 11.98 -24.36
C ILE A 461 -17.65 10.78 -23.63
N PHE A 462 -17.37 9.70 -24.35
CA PHE A 462 -16.82 8.45 -23.82
C PHE A 462 -15.31 8.43 -24.02
N SER A 463 -14.59 8.20 -22.93
CA SER A 463 -13.14 8.04 -22.98
C SER A 463 -12.76 6.63 -23.44
N PRO A 464 -11.68 6.48 -24.19
CA PRO A 464 -11.17 5.16 -24.56
C PRO A 464 -10.58 4.44 -23.35
N TYR A 465 -10.80 3.12 -23.30
CA TYR A 465 -10.02 2.20 -22.47
C TYR A 465 -9.00 1.45 -23.35
N TRP A 466 -9.50 0.69 -24.32
CA TRP A 466 -8.72 0.07 -25.39
C TRP A 466 -9.08 0.58 -26.79
N GLY A 467 -10.04 1.49 -26.87
CA GLY A 467 -10.36 2.20 -28.10
C GLY A 467 -9.24 3.16 -28.50
N ASN A 468 -9.18 3.49 -29.78
CA ASN A 468 -8.17 4.38 -30.34
C ASN A 468 -8.57 5.86 -30.38
N MET A 469 -9.81 6.18 -29.99
CA MET A 469 -10.33 7.56 -30.00
C MET A 469 -11.41 7.78 -28.95
N PHE A 470 -11.64 9.04 -28.59
CA PHE A 470 -12.79 9.47 -27.81
C PHE A 470 -14.02 9.54 -28.71
N ILE A 471 -15.16 9.10 -28.19
CA ILE A 471 -16.43 9.10 -28.90
C ILE A 471 -17.37 10.11 -28.27
N CYS A 472 -17.92 10.98 -29.09
CA CYS A 472 -18.97 11.93 -28.72
C CYS A 472 -20.31 11.43 -29.24
N LEU A 473 -21.28 11.28 -28.34
CA LEU A 473 -22.67 10.97 -28.68
C LEU A 473 -23.49 12.24 -28.58
N ASP A 474 -24.16 12.60 -29.69
CA ASP A 474 -25.21 13.62 -29.65
C ASP A 474 -26.49 13.03 -29.04
N ARG A 475 -26.98 13.65 -27.97
CA ARG A 475 -28.13 13.12 -27.19
C ARG A 475 -29.45 13.23 -27.95
N GLU A 476 -29.59 14.19 -28.84
CA GLU A 476 -30.81 14.43 -29.60
C GLU A 476 -30.91 13.49 -30.79
N THR A 477 -29.87 13.43 -31.62
CA THR A 477 -29.84 12.62 -32.83
C THR A 477 -29.47 11.18 -32.56
N GLY A 478 -28.64 10.91 -31.56
CA GLY A 478 -28.05 9.60 -31.30
C GLY A 478 -26.83 9.29 -32.15
N GLU A 479 -26.31 10.27 -32.92
CA GLU A 479 -25.14 10.11 -33.76
C GLU A 479 -23.86 10.00 -32.92
N LEU A 480 -23.00 9.03 -33.28
CA LEU A 480 -21.69 8.85 -32.72
C LEU A 480 -20.63 9.42 -33.65
N ARG A 481 -19.76 10.27 -33.14
CA ARG A 481 -18.65 10.86 -33.88
C ARG A 481 -17.37 10.86 -33.07
N GLU A 482 -16.24 10.96 -33.72
CA GLU A 482 -14.97 11.22 -33.03
C GLU A 482 -15.02 12.59 -32.35
N TRP A 483 -14.59 12.65 -31.09
CA TRP A 483 -14.47 13.92 -30.40
C TRP A 483 -13.14 14.59 -30.74
N LYS A 484 -13.23 15.65 -31.50
CA LYS A 484 -12.10 16.46 -31.99
C LYS A 484 -12.24 17.92 -31.54
N PRO A 485 -11.12 18.62 -31.50
CA PRO A 485 -9.72 18.21 -31.61
C PRO A 485 -9.29 17.47 -30.38
N PHE A 486 -8.38 16.53 -30.55
CA PHE A 486 -8.04 15.63 -29.50
C PHE A 486 -6.51 15.53 -29.27
N PHE A 487 -6.15 15.50 -28.05
CA PHE A 487 -4.78 15.49 -27.57
C PHE A 487 -4.14 14.12 -27.61
N PRO A 488 -2.88 14.02 -27.14
CA PRO A 488 -1.88 13.13 -27.69
C PRO A 488 -2.44 11.79 -28.01
N VAL A 489 -2.37 11.52 -29.28
CA VAL A 489 -2.74 10.24 -29.85
C VAL A 489 -2.08 9.18 -29.00
N LEU A 490 -2.88 8.23 -28.60
CA LEU A 490 -2.43 6.97 -28.06
C LEU A 490 -1.50 6.31 -29.07
N GLU A 491 -0.21 6.70 -29.05
CA GLU A 491 0.80 6.10 -29.90
C GLU A 491 0.86 4.61 -29.59
N LYS A 492 0.44 3.79 -30.54
CA LYS A 492 0.33 2.33 -30.41
C LYS A 492 1.61 1.65 -29.91
N GLU A 493 2.77 2.24 -30.16
CA GLU A 493 4.06 1.60 -29.96
C GLU A 493 4.62 1.72 -28.54
N LYS A 494 4.17 2.68 -27.75
CA LYS A 494 4.66 2.88 -26.37
C LYS A 494 3.90 2.09 -25.31
N ASN A 495 2.91 1.31 -25.67
CA ASN A 495 1.87 0.81 -24.74
C ASN A 495 1.91 -0.67 -24.39
N GLU A 496 3.00 -1.39 -24.61
CA GLU A 496 3.09 -2.81 -24.21
C GLU A 496 3.02 -3.06 -22.71
N TYR A 497 3.31 -2.05 -21.88
CA TYR A 497 3.34 -2.16 -20.41
C TYR A 497 2.05 -1.73 -19.72
N PHE A 498 1.06 -1.20 -20.41
CA PHE A 498 -0.13 -0.57 -19.80
C PHE A 498 -1.31 -1.48 -19.50
N ILE A 499 -1.12 -2.77 -19.56
CA ILE A 499 -2.17 -3.78 -19.37
C ILE A 499 -2.84 -3.70 -18.00
N PHE A 500 -2.21 -3.04 -17.03
CA PHE A 500 -2.70 -2.89 -15.64
C PHE A 500 -2.78 -1.44 -15.17
N SER A 501 -2.57 -0.47 -16.03
CA SER A 501 -2.60 0.94 -15.64
C SER A 501 -4.03 1.51 -15.67
N CYS A 502 -4.22 2.57 -14.92
CA CYS A 502 -5.45 3.36 -14.92
C CYS A 502 -5.85 3.79 -16.33
N PRO A 503 -7.11 3.59 -16.73
CA PRO A 503 -7.57 3.93 -18.08
C PRO A 503 -7.57 5.43 -18.38
N GLY A 504 -7.46 6.26 -17.36
CA GLY A 504 -7.66 7.69 -17.41
C GLY A 504 -8.99 8.12 -16.77
N TYR A 505 -9.04 9.32 -16.30
CA TYR A 505 -10.19 9.84 -15.55
C TYR A 505 -10.51 11.28 -15.93
N PHE A 506 -11.80 11.56 -16.13
CA PHE A 506 -12.30 12.93 -16.15
C PHE A 506 -12.40 13.47 -14.74
N LEU A 507 -11.88 14.66 -14.55
CA LEU A 507 -11.82 15.36 -13.27
C LEU A 507 -12.41 16.76 -13.44
N PRO A 508 -12.88 17.41 -12.36
CA PRO A 508 -13.21 18.82 -12.41
C PRO A 508 -11.99 19.65 -12.83
N GLY A 509 -12.14 20.46 -13.87
CA GLY A 509 -11.09 21.36 -14.34
C GLY A 509 -11.03 22.68 -13.58
N ALA A 510 -10.13 23.56 -14.01
CA ALA A 510 -10.07 24.92 -13.51
C ALA A 510 -11.30 25.72 -13.98
N ALA A 511 -11.73 26.68 -13.16
CA ALA A 511 -12.84 27.56 -13.55
C ALA A 511 -12.50 28.40 -14.80
N GLY A 512 -13.50 28.75 -15.58
CA GLY A 512 -13.35 29.59 -16.76
C GLY A 512 -13.14 28.80 -18.07
N SER A 513 -12.07 29.10 -18.80
CA SER A 513 -11.80 28.50 -20.12
C SER A 513 -11.39 27.04 -20.10
N TRP A 514 -11.14 26.46 -18.93
CA TRP A 514 -10.68 25.09 -18.74
C TRP A 514 -11.64 24.28 -17.84
N PRO A 515 -12.89 24.04 -18.27
CA PRO A 515 -13.92 23.47 -17.40
C PRO A 515 -13.73 21.99 -17.13
N GLU A 516 -12.94 21.28 -17.93
CA GLU A 516 -12.71 19.85 -17.80
C GLU A 516 -11.23 19.55 -17.63
N ARG A 517 -10.94 18.49 -16.90
CA ARG A 517 -9.60 17.95 -16.72
C ARG A 517 -9.58 16.46 -17.00
N TRP A 518 -8.55 16.01 -17.63
CA TRP A 518 -8.32 14.62 -17.95
C TRP A 518 -7.02 14.14 -17.34
N PHE A 519 -7.07 13.12 -16.49
CA PHE A 519 -5.88 12.35 -16.13
C PHE A 519 -5.73 11.21 -17.13
N SER A 520 -4.66 11.23 -17.89
CA SER A 520 -4.34 10.19 -18.85
C SER A 520 -3.57 9.05 -18.19
N GLY A 521 -4.17 7.88 -18.13
CA GLY A 521 -3.49 6.66 -17.69
C GLY A 521 -2.41 6.17 -18.66
N PHE A 522 -2.37 6.70 -19.88
CA PHE A 522 -1.42 6.28 -20.92
C PHE A 522 -0.06 6.95 -20.75
N ASP A 523 -0.02 8.25 -20.60
CA ASP A 523 1.20 9.03 -20.41
C ASP A 523 1.38 9.53 -18.98
N ARG A 524 0.37 9.29 -18.11
CA ARG A 524 0.34 9.68 -16.70
C ARG A 524 0.42 11.20 -16.49
N LYS A 525 -0.23 11.93 -17.39
CA LYS A 525 -0.29 13.38 -17.34
C LYS A 525 -1.69 13.86 -17.07
N LEU A 526 -1.78 15.08 -16.54
CA LEU A 526 -3.03 15.83 -16.46
C LEU A 526 -3.12 16.81 -17.63
N TYR A 527 -4.33 16.92 -18.15
CA TYR A 527 -4.65 17.89 -19.20
C TYR A 527 -5.90 18.68 -18.84
N ASP A 528 -5.79 20.02 -18.83
CA ASP A 528 -6.97 20.88 -18.86
C ASP A 528 -7.49 20.96 -20.28
N ILE A 529 -8.79 20.86 -20.45
CA ILE A 529 -9.47 20.82 -21.74
C ILE A 529 -10.60 21.83 -21.77
N ASN A 530 -10.70 22.58 -22.86
CA ASN A 530 -11.90 23.28 -23.23
C ASN A 530 -12.67 22.44 -24.27
N PRO A 531 -13.76 21.76 -23.88
CA PRO A 531 -14.47 20.87 -24.79
C PRO A 531 -15.22 21.61 -25.90
N ASP A 532 -15.42 22.94 -25.79
CA ASP A 532 -16.10 23.74 -26.80
C ASP A 532 -15.15 24.20 -27.91
N THR A 533 -13.94 24.60 -27.54
CA THR A 533 -12.91 25.05 -28.50
C THR A 533 -11.96 23.95 -28.90
N GLY A 534 -11.85 22.90 -28.09
CA GLY A 534 -10.90 21.81 -28.24
C GLY A 534 -9.47 22.17 -27.87
N GLU A 535 -9.26 23.33 -27.28
CA GLU A 535 -7.97 23.70 -26.75
C GLU A 535 -7.64 22.86 -25.52
N TYR A 536 -6.39 22.48 -25.37
CA TYR A 536 -5.90 21.74 -24.20
C TYR A 536 -4.50 22.21 -23.81
N ARG A 537 -4.16 21.99 -22.56
CA ARG A 537 -2.80 22.22 -22.02
C ARG A 537 -2.44 21.12 -21.03
N GLU A 538 -1.17 20.76 -20.98
CA GLU A 538 -0.65 19.92 -19.91
C GLU A 538 -0.66 20.68 -18.60
N VAL A 539 -1.13 20.02 -17.53
CA VAL A 539 -1.10 20.54 -16.16
C VAL A 539 -0.03 19.79 -15.40
N GLU A 540 0.90 20.51 -14.82
CA GLU A 540 1.96 19.92 -14.01
C GLU A 540 1.36 19.29 -12.75
N ILE A 541 1.70 18.03 -12.51
CA ILE A 541 1.43 17.35 -11.25
C ILE A 541 2.61 17.62 -10.34
N VAL A 542 2.34 18.36 -9.27
CA VAL A 542 3.36 18.68 -8.28
C VAL A 542 3.25 17.70 -7.15
N PHE A 543 4.37 17.04 -6.83
CA PHE A 543 4.55 16.34 -5.57
C PHE A 543 5.42 17.23 -4.69
N ASP A 544 5.07 17.35 -3.40
CA ASP A 544 5.95 18.02 -2.47
C ASP A 544 7.33 17.34 -2.57
N GLU A 545 8.34 18.14 -2.83
CA GLU A 545 9.72 17.76 -2.59
C GLU A 545 9.93 17.69 -1.07
N GLU A 546 9.20 16.79 -0.41
CA GLU A 546 9.53 16.48 0.96
C GLU A 546 10.94 15.91 0.98
N GLU A 547 11.74 16.45 1.85
CA GLU A 547 13.01 15.87 2.23
C GLU A 547 12.82 14.38 2.46
N LEU A 548 13.80 13.60 2.05
CA LEU A 548 13.83 12.17 2.31
C LEU A 548 13.51 11.92 3.78
N THR A 549 12.42 11.22 4.03
CA THR A 549 11.97 10.91 5.38
C THR A 549 12.07 9.41 5.58
N ALA A 550 12.77 8.98 6.61
CA ALA A 550 12.75 7.58 7.03
C ALA A 550 11.53 7.36 7.90
N HIS A 551 10.66 6.47 7.47
CA HIS A 551 9.57 5.98 8.28
C HIS A 551 9.92 4.62 8.88
N ALA A 552 9.55 4.43 10.14
CA ALA A 552 9.67 3.12 10.75
C ALA A 552 8.78 2.13 9.98
N ASP A 553 9.35 0.97 9.62
CA ASP A 553 8.57 -0.10 9.02
C ASP A 553 7.49 -0.57 9.99
N GLY A 554 6.28 -0.75 9.47
CA GLY A 554 5.25 -1.48 10.16
C GLY A 554 5.58 -2.97 10.23
N PHE A 555 4.69 -3.68 10.88
CA PHE A 555 4.80 -5.14 11.04
C PHE A 555 4.81 -5.86 9.69
N ARG A 556 5.75 -6.80 9.51
CA ARG A 556 5.77 -7.74 8.39
C ARG A 556 5.41 -9.14 8.88
N GLU A 557 4.47 -9.76 8.20
CA GLU A 557 4.08 -11.15 8.46
C GLU A 557 5.30 -12.09 8.34
N GLY A 558 5.51 -12.94 9.36
CA GLY A 558 6.66 -13.86 9.44
C GLY A 558 7.76 -13.46 10.43
N SER A 559 7.72 -12.25 10.98
CA SER A 559 8.64 -11.81 12.05
C SER A 559 7.90 -11.67 13.39
N ASP A 560 7.28 -12.76 13.86
CA ASP A 560 6.49 -12.80 15.11
C ASP A 560 7.17 -12.11 16.31
N TRP A 561 8.49 -12.16 16.38
CA TRP A 561 9.26 -11.58 17.48
C TRP A 561 9.47 -10.05 17.34
N MET A 562 9.29 -9.51 16.15
CA MET A 562 9.42 -8.07 15.88
C MET A 562 8.09 -7.33 15.97
N GLN A 563 6.99 -8.02 15.81
CA GLN A 563 5.64 -7.46 15.76
C GLN A 563 5.42 -6.44 16.90
N TYR A 564 5.71 -6.86 18.09
CA TYR A 564 5.44 -6.07 19.29
C TYR A 564 6.43 -4.92 19.52
N ALA A 565 7.63 -5.03 18.96
CA ALA A 565 8.64 -3.99 19.07
C ALA A 565 8.40 -2.84 18.06
N CYS A 566 7.76 -3.16 16.95
CA CYS A 566 7.55 -2.21 15.84
C CYS A 566 6.16 -1.56 15.87
N GLU A 567 5.15 -2.16 16.51
CA GLU A 567 3.78 -1.64 16.49
C GLU A 567 3.67 -0.21 17.06
N GLU A 568 4.43 0.13 18.08
CA GLU A 568 4.39 1.47 18.67
C GLU A 568 5.12 2.53 17.86
N ASN A 569 6.12 2.11 17.08
CA ASN A 569 6.94 2.99 16.25
C ASN A 569 6.59 2.91 14.78
N ALA A 570 5.59 2.09 14.41
CA ALA A 570 5.15 1.96 13.04
C ALA A 570 4.75 3.33 12.49
N PHE A 571 5.30 3.67 11.29
CA PHE A 571 5.01 4.92 10.57
C PHE A 571 5.48 6.23 11.22
N GLN A 572 6.23 6.19 12.30
CA GLN A 572 6.89 7.40 12.79
C GLN A 572 8.01 7.82 11.82
N THR A 573 8.21 9.12 11.67
CA THR A 573 9.41 9.64 11.03
C THR A 573 10.61 9.48 11.96
N LEU A 574 11.84 9.54 11.41
CA LEU A 574 13.04 9.50 12.25
C LEU A 574 13.09 10.71 13.19
N GLU A 575 12.67 11.87 12.72
CA GLU A 575 12.57 13.10 13.52
C GLU A 575 11.59 12.90 14.69
N ASP A 576 10.37 12.40 14.42
CA ASP A 576 9.37 12.13 15.48
C ASP A 576 9.91 11.13 16.51
N PHE A 577 10.65 10.11 16.06
CA PHE A 577 11.28 9.14 16.94
C PHE A 577 12.34 9.78 17.84
N LEU A 578 13.20 10.63 17.26
CA LEU A 578 14.25 11.32 18.01
C LEU A 578 13.67 12.34 18.99
N GLU A 579 12.61 13.04 18.65
CA GLU A 579 11.98 14.02 19.52
C GLU A 579 11.07 13.38 20.57
N GLY A 580 10.28 12.37 20.20
CA GLY A 580 9.30 11.73 21.08
C GLY A 580 9.89 10.64 21.97
N ASN A 581 10.38 9.58 21.37
CA ASN A 581 10.76 8.36 22.11
C ASN A 581 12.05 8.49 22.90
N LEU A 582 12.98 9.33 22.44
CA LEU A 582 14.25 9.53 23.14
C LEU A 582 14.19 10.61 24.22
N LYS A 583 13.37 11.65 24.02
CA LYS A 583 13.27 12.76 24.98
C LYS A 583 12.21 12.57 26.06
N GLY A 584 11.46 11.48 26.03
CA GLY A 584 10.94 11.02 27.31
C GLY A 584 9.45 10.99 27.53
N ALA A 585 8.56 10.89 26.56
CA ALA A 585 7.15 10.86 26.93
C ALA A 585 6.32 9.65 26.44
N SER A 586 6.70 8.97 25.37
CA SER A 586 5.79 8.02 24.72
C SER A 586 6.22 6.56 24.69
N PHE A 587 7.46 6.23 25.06
CA PHE A 587 7.95 4.85 25.00
C PHE A 587 7.56 4.05 26.26
N ASP A 588 6.66 3.07 26.11
CA ASP A 588 6.25 2.14 27.16
C ASP A 588 7.19 0.92 27.21
N ARG A 589 8.26 1.05 27.98
CA ARG A 589 9.25 0.01 28.19
C ARG A 589 8.63 -1.29 28.75
N GLU A 590 7.68 -1.18 29.69
CA GLU A 590 7.07 -2.36 30.31
C GLU A 590 6.20 -3.12 29.31
N ARG A 591 5.47 -2.40 28.45
CA ARG A 591 4.68 -3.01 27.38
C ARG A 591 5.57 -3.76 26.39
N GLN A 592 6.71 -3.18 25.99
CA GLN A 592 7.67 -3.86 25.13
C GLN A 592 8.23 -5.13 25.80
N LEU A 593 8.64 -5.07 27.05
CA LEU A 593 9.15 -6.23 27.77
C LEU A 593 8.10 -7.34 27.92
N ARG A 594 6.84 -7.00 28.28
CA ARG A 594 5.72 -7.97 28.29
C ARG A 594 5.48 -8.61 26.94
N ALA A 595 5.67 -7.86 25.86
CA ALA A 595 5.58 -8.42 24.50
C ALA A 595 6.69 -9.43 24.23
N TYR A 596 7.91 -9.14 24.68
CA TYR A 596 9.06 -10.05 24.53
C TYR A 596 8.94 -11.33 25.37
N GLU A 597 8.19 -11.36 26.46
CA GLU A 597 7.88 -12.58 27.22
C GLU A 597 7.22 -13.66 26.35
N LYS A 598 6.48 -13.25 25.31
CA LYS A 598 5.82 -14.17 24.38
C LYS A 598 6.77 -14.80 23.38
N ILE A 599 7.94 -14.23 23.18
CA ILE A 599 8.91 -14.66 22.16
C ILE A 599 10.25 -15.11 22.74
N ALA A 600 10.55 -14.73 23.97
CA ALA A 600 11.77 -15.15 24.67
C ALA A 600 11.42 -15.62 26.08
N ALA A 601 11.72 -16.88 26.39
CA ALA A 601 11.40 -17.48 27.69
C ALA A 601 12.28 -16.98 28.84
N ASN A 602 13.26 -16.13 28.58
CA ASN A 602 14.24 -15.67 29.60
C ASN A 602 14.42 -14.16 29.66
N ASN A 603 13.34 -13.41 29.64
CA ASN A 603 13.40 -11.97 29.95
C ASN A 603 13.84 -11.70 31.43
N ASP A 604 13.90 -12.74 32.24
CA ASP A 604 14.44 -12.73 33.60
C ASP A 604 15.99 -12.87 33.67
N GLY A 605 16.66 -13.09 32.53
CA GLY A 605 18.11 -13.23 32.45
C GLY A 605 18.68 -14.54 33.04
N THR A 606 17.88 -15.61 33.12
CA THR A 606 18.26 -16.88 33.78
C THR A 606 18.38 -18.09 32.86
N CYS A 607 18.42 -17.91 31.55
CA CYS A 607 18.55 -19.01 30.61
C CYS A 607 19.82 -19.84 30.85
N GLY A 608 20.97 -19.18 31.02
CA GLY A 608 22.24 -19.85 31.26
C GLY A 608 22.23 -20.71 32.53
N GLU A 609 21.63 -20.19 33.63
CA GLU A 609 21.48 -20.92 34.87
C GLU A 609 20.57 -22.15 34.75
N LYS A 610 19.42 -21.97 34.06
CA LYS A 610 18.47 -23.07 33.79
C LYS A 610 19.11 -24.14 32.90
N LEU A 611 19.85 -23.73 31.89
CA LEU A 611 20.57 -24.64 31.02
C LEU A 611 21.67 -25.41 31.77
N HIS A 612 22.48 -24.72 32.54
CA HIS A 612 23.52 -25.34 33.36
C HIS A 612 22.94 -26.39 34.33
N ARG A 613 21.87 -26.03 35.04
CA ARG A 613 21.18 -26.95 35.95
C ARG A 613 20.70 -28.20 35.22
N PHE A 614 20.01 -28.02 34.06
CA PHE A 614 19.54 -29.12 33.23
C PHE A 614 20.68 -30.06 32.80
N VAL A 615 21.80 -29.51 32.34
CA VAL A 615 22.97 -30.32 31.93
C VAL A 615 23.54 -31.10 33.12
N CYS A 616 23.66 -30.48 34.28
CA CYS A 616 24.14 -31.16 35.49
C CYS A 616 23.21 -32.29 35.94
N GLU A 617 21.90 -32.10 35.84
CA GLU A 617 20.92 -33.16 36.14
C GLU A 617 21.08 -34.33 35.16
N LYS A 618 21.17 -34.08 33.88
CA LYS A 618 21.33 -35.12 32.86
C LYS A 618 22.65 -35.89 32.93
N ILE A 619 23.73 -35.24 33.40
CA ILE A 619 25.00 -35.93 33.68
C ILE A 619 24.89 -36.86 34.86
N ARG A 620 24.11 -36.51 35.90
CA ARG A 620 23.90 -37.33 37.08
C ARG A 620 22.97 -38.52 36.84
N GLU A 621 22.08 -38.41 35.82
CA GLU A 621 21.18 -39.49 35.42
C GLU A 621 21.88 -40.56 34.55
N ARG A 622 23.04 -40.25 33.96
CA ARG A 622 23.92 -41.20 33.22
C ARG A 622 24.91 -41.86 34.19
#